data_1bed49863248af839e508a91169809ea
#
_entry.id   1bed49863248af839e508a91169809ea
#
_cell.length_a   1.000
_cell.length_b   1.000
_cell.length_c   1.000
_cell.angle_alpha   90.00
_cell.angle_beta   90.00
_cell.angle_gamma   90.00
#
_symmetry.space_group_name_H-M   'P 1'
#
loop_
_entity.id
_entity.type
_entity.pdbx_description
1 polymer ?
#
loop_
_entity_poly.entity_id
_entity_poly.type
_entity_poly.pdbx_seq_one_letter_code
_entity_poly.pdbx_strand_id
1 'polypeptide(L)'
;MADLPIAIVRVLPDYGRGFAFTWEVAGGFNDPGPWQFIVQMAPSPEGDWRDISPILTNVYAWRSTGPFRINKEFVLYFRVLMRTGNTIYPSLPVTPYGDLDRREFLIGKDVMRREVLHSKNLAGVEVDLWSVSTWGPRCDCKDPVTGHVRDSNCKKCFGTGFNPGYHGPFPVWGSFSENNQHTLEHNQAGAGLTEQKNFQMRIIAAVPLKKNDVVHDKRSGKRYYVQQAASVAEIRRVPLVQACVLSEIATTDPAYQIGVL
;
A
#
# COMPACT_ATOMS: atom_id res chain seq x y z
N MET A 1 24.91 -17.87 -0.86
CA MET A 1 23.74 -17.33 -1.54
C MET A 1 23.88 -15.82 -1.44
N ALA A 2 23.89 -15.11 -2.57
CA ALA A 2 23.88 -13.64 -2.52
C ALA A 2 22.55 -13.22 -1.85
N ASP A 3 22.64 -12.39 -0.81
CA ASP A 3 21.47 -11.86 -0.16
C ASP A 3 20.67 -11.07 -1.19
N LEU A 4 19.47 -11.57 -1.50
CA LEU A 4 18.58 -10.88 -2.43
C LEU A 4 18.10 -9.60 -1.76
N PRO A 5 18.34 -8.41 -2.35
CA PRO A 5 17.98 -7.14 -1.73
C PRO A 5 16.46 -6.96 -1.60
N ILE A 6 15.66 -7.68 -2.38
CA ILE A 6 14.19 -7.63 -2.30
C ILE A 6 13.72 -8.76 -1.40
N ALA A 7 13.27 -8.41 -0.20
CA ALA A 7 12.89 -9.36 0.82
C ALA A 7 11.45 -9.90 0.64
N ILE A 8 10.53 -9.03 0.25
CA ILE A 8 9.11 -9.37 0.17
C ILE A 8 8.51 -8.76 -1.09
N VAL A 9 7.89 -9.61 -1.91
CA VAL A 9 7.03 -9.19 -3.02
C VAL A 9 5.65 -9.76 -2.77
N ARG A 10 4.65 -8.90 -2.78
CA ARG A 10 3.24 -9.31 -2.69
C ARG A 10 2.53 -8.90 -3.97
N VAL A 11 1.78 -9.83 -4.52
CA VAL A 11 0.94 -9.60 -5.69
C VAL A 11 -0.50 -9.91 -5.30
N LEU A 12 -1.35 -8.90 -5.32
CA LEU A 12 -2.76 -9.03 -4.99
C LEU A 12 -3.61 -8.81 -6.22
N PRO A 13 -4.56 -9.71 -6.52
CA PRO A 13 -5.48 -9.50 -7.61
C PRO A 13 -6.40 -8.30 -7.30
N ASP A 14 -6.47 -7.36 -8.23
CA ASP A 14 -7.40 -6.24 -8.18
C ASP A 14 -8.58 -6.51 -9.09
N TYR A 15 -9.78 -6.48 -8.52
CA TYR A 15 -10.97 -6.79 -9.28
C TYR A 15 -11.21 -5.79 -10.42
N GLY A 16 -11.21 -6.31 -11.64
CA GLY A 16 -11.51 -5.56 -12.87
C GLY A 16 -10.39 -4.68 -13.42
N ARG A 17 -9.26 -4.52 -12.68
CA ARG A 17 -8.19 -3.61 -13.07
C ARG A 17 -6.80 -4.26 -13.18
N GLY A 18 -6.66 -5.55 -12.83
CA GLY A 18 -5.39 -6.28 -12.92
C GLY A 18 -4.80 -6.69 -11.57
N PHE A 19 -3.58 -6.29 -11.28
CA PHE A 19 -2.87 -6.67 -10.07
C PHE A 19 -2.27 -5.46 -9.37
N ALA A 20 -2.29 -5.47 -8.04
CA ALA A 20 -1.54 -4.57 -7.20
C ALA A 20 -0.28 -5.27 -6.68
N PHE A 21 0.84 -4.60 -6.77
CA PHE A 21 2.16 -5.09 -6.38
C PHE A 21 2.70 -4.23 -5.25
N THR A 22 3.26 -4.87 -4.24
CA THR A 22 4.02 -4.21 -3.19
C THR A 22 5.29 -5.01 -2.91
N TRP A 23 6.39 -4.34 -2.61
CA TRP A 23 7.67 -4.98 -2.31
C TRP A 23 8.42 -4.21 -1.25
N GLU A 24 9.36 -4.87 -0.63
CA GLU A 24 10.24 -4.34 0.40
C GLU A 24 11.68 -4.72 0.08
N VAL A 25 12.60 -3.82 0.34
CA VAL A 25 14.05 -4.07 0.22
C VAL A 25 14.55 -4.58 1.56
N ALA A 26 15.42 -5.57 1.55
CA ALA A 26 15.97 -6.16 2.77
C ALA A 26 16.69 -5.11 3.61
N GLY A 27 16.47 -5.17 4.92
CA GLY A 27 17.20 -4.32 5.87
C GLY A 27 18.70 -4.59 5.80
N GLY A 28 19.50 -3.52 5.72
CA GLY A 28 20.96 -3.64 5.60
C GLY A 28 21.51 -3.48 4.19
N PHE A 29 20.65 -3.32 3.18
CA PHE A 29 21.10 -2.95 1.85
C PHE A 29 21.53 -1.47 1.86
N ASN A 30 22.85 -1.23 1.73
CA ASN A 30 23.47 0.08 1.97
C ASN A 30 23.73 0.91 0.71
N ASP A 31 23.15 0.54 -0.42
CA ASP A 31 23.29 1.35 -1.63
C ASP A 31 22.46 2.65 -1.51
N PRO A 32 23.07 3.83 -1.66
CA PRO A 32 22.38 5.10 -1.50
C PRO A 32 21.30 5.39 -2.55
N GLY A 33 21.21 4.59 -3.61
CA GLY A 33 20.27 4.81 -4.71
C GLY A 33 20.70 5.88 -5.72
N PRO A 34 19.83 6.30 -6.62
CA PRO A 34 18.41 6.00 -6.68
C PRO A 34 18.12 4.54 -7.07
N TRP A 35 17.12 3.95 -6.46
CA TRP A 35 16.70 2.59 -6.78
C TRP A 35 15.61 2.59 -7.84
N GLN A 36 15.82 1.86 -8.89
CA GLN A 36 14.86 1.69 -9.97
C GLN A 36 14.26 0.29 -9.91
N PHE A 37 12.96 0.21 -10.07
CA PHE A 37 12.24 -1.06 -10.05
C PHE A 37 11.48 -1.26 -11.35
N ILE A 38 11.40 -2.51 -11.80
CA ILE A 38 10.61 -2.93 -12.95
C ILE A 38 9.86 -4.18 -12.54
N VAL A 39 8.56 -4.20 -12.72
CA VAL A 39 7.74 -5.40 -12.50
C VAL A 39 7.73 -6.21 -13.78
N GLN A 40 8.02 -7.49 -13.65
CA GLN A 40 8.04 -8.45 -14.76
C GLN A 40 7.03 -9.56 -14.55
N MET A 41 6.57 -10.13 -15.65
CA MET A 41 5.64 -11.24 -15.71
C MET A 41 6.18 -12.34 -16.62
N ALA A 42 5.95 -13.61 -16.24
CA ALA A 42 6.26 -14.77 -17.06
C ALA A 42 5.19 -15.87 -16.90
N PRO A 43 5.04 -16.76 -17.88
CA PRO A 43 4.15 -17.92 -17.78
C PRO A 43 4.71 -19.04 -16.91
N SER A 44 6.02 -19.03 -16.62
CA SER A 44 6.70 -19.99 -15.74
C SER A 44 7.76 -19.30 -14.91
N PRO A 45 8.17 -19.84 -13.75
CA PRO A 45 9.19 -19.23 -12.90
C PRO A 45 10.58 -19.15 -13.56
N GLU A 46 10.83 -20.00 -14.54
CA GLU A 46 12.09 -20.09 -15.29
C GLU A 46 11.98 -19.50 -16.71
N GLY A 47 10.80 -19.01 -17.07
CA GLY A 47 10.48 -18.64 -18.45
C GLY A 47 10.83 -17.20 -18.83
N ASP A 48 10.43 -16.82 -20.04
CA ASP A 48 10.69 -15.53 -20.65
C ASP A 48 9.98 -14.41 -19.90
N TRP A 49 10.73 -13.63 -19.17
CA TRP A 49 10.25 -12.51 -18.39
C TRP A 49 10.01 -11.30 -19.27
N ARG A 50 8.82 -10.69 -19.14
CA ARG A 50 8.44 -9.49 -19.86
C ARG A 50 8.17 -8.35 -18.89
N ASP A 51 8.67 -7.17 -19.20
CA ASP A 51 8.39 -5.96 -18.43
C ASP A 51 6.92 -5.57 -18.60
N ILE A 52 6.23 -5.37 -17.49
CA ILE A 52 4.83 -4.96 -17.46
C ILE A 52 4.60 -3.58 -16.83
N SER A 53 5.63 -3.06 -16.15
CA SER A 53 5.60 -1.70 -15.58
C SER A 53 6.59 -0.78 -16.29
N PRO A 54 6.39 0.54 -16.22
CA PRO A 54 7.46 1.50 -16.50
C PRO A 54 8.58 1.35 -15.45
N ILE A 55 9.68 2.07 -15.65
CA ILE A 55 10.73 2.19 -14.64
C ILE A 55 10.18 3.03 -13.47
N LEU A 56 10.17 2.45 -12.29
CA LEU A 56 9.66 3.04 -11.06
C LEU A 56 10.87 3.46 -10.19
N THR A 57 11.09 4.75 -10.02
CA THR A 57 12.24 5.24 -9.22
C THR A 57 11.80 5.53 -7.80
N ASN A 58 12.38 4.82 -6.83
CA ASN A 58 12.08 4.92 -5.40
C ASN A 58 10.58 4.74 -5.06
N VAL A 59 9.88 3.95 -5.87
CA VAL A 59 8.47 3.58 -5.66
C VAL A 59 8.42 2.10 -5.30
N TYR A 60 7.67 1.75 -4.26
CA TYR A 60 7.65 0.40 -3.68
C TYR A 60 6.29 -0.29 -3.79
N ALA A 61 5.43 0.30 -4.58
CA ALA A 61 4.14 -0.26 -4.95
C ALA A 61 3.78 0.17 -6.37
N TRP A 62 3.10 -0.70 -7.07
CA TRP A 62 2.62 -0.39 -8.42
C TRP A 62 1.32 -1.14 -8.70
N ARG A 63 0.48 -0.55 -9.52
CA ARG A 63 -0.78 -1.14 -9.95
C ARG A 63 -0.83 -1.21 -11.46
N SER A 64 -1.13 -2.38 -11.98
CA SER A 64 -1.31 -2.54 -13.41
C SER A 64 -2.58 -1.84 -13.88
N THR A 65 -2.49 -1.09 -14.97
CA THR A 65 -3.63 -0.35 -15.56
C THR A 65 -4.34 -1.12 -16.66
N GLY A 66 -3.77 -2.23 -17.12
CA GLY A 66 -4.30 -3.05 -18.19
C GLY A 66 -5.24 -4.15 -17.72
N PRO A 67 -6.25 -4.52 -18.52
CA PRO A 67 -7.03 -5.70 -18.25
C PRO A 67 -6.15 -6.92 -18.54
N PHE A 68 -5.42 -7.40 -17.55
CA PHE A 68 -4.89 -8.75 -17.63
C PHE A 68 -6.09 -9.69 -17.66
N ARG A 69 -6.37 -10.26 -18.81
CA ARG A 69 -7.27 -11.40 -18.90
C ARG A 69 -6.58 -12.50 -18.10
N ILE A 70 -7.04 -12.67 -16.87
CA ILE A 70 -6.70 -13.83 -16.07
C ILE A 70 -7.31 -15.01 -16.82
N ASN A 71 -6.51 -15.57 -17.73
CA ASN A 71 -6.94 -16.75 -18.43
C ASN A 71 -6.89 -17.88 -17.41
N LYS A 72 -8.01 -18.54 -17.20
CA LYS A 72 -8.23 -19.55 -16.16
C LYS A 72 -7.24 -20.73 -16.21
N GLU A 73 -6.44 -20.80 -17.25
CA GLU A 73 -5.60 -21.95 -17.58
C GLU A 73 -4.11 -21.70 -17.32
N PHE A 74 -3.68 -20.45 -17.14
CA PHE A 74 -2.28 -20.12 -16.94
C PHE A 74 -2.00 -19.53 -15.56
N VAL A 75 -1.12 -20.16 -14.83
CA VAL A 75 -0.50 -19.57 -13.66
C VAL A 75 0.46 -18.48 -14.15
N LEU A 76 0.29 -17.26 -13.68
CA LEU A 76 1.21 -16.16 -13.98
C LEU A 76 2.17 -16.00 -12.82
N TYR A 77 3.44 -15.86 -13.15
CA TYR A 77 4.49 -15.53 -12.21
C TYR A 77 4.92 -14.10 -12.38
N PHE A 78 5.21 -13.45 -11.27
CA PHE A 78 5.67 -12.08 -11.23
C PHE A 78 6.96 -12.00 -10.43
N ARG A 79 7.81 -11.07 -10.82
CA ARG A 79 8.99 -10.69 -10.03
C ARG A 79 9.22 -9.19 -10.15
N VAL A 80 9.97 -8.64 -9.22
CA VAL A 80 10.44 -7.27 -9.27
C VAL A 80 11.93 -7.29 -9.52
N LEU A 81 12.39 -6.56 -10.54
CA LEU A 81 13.79 -6.27 -10.74
C LEU A 81 14.12 -4.97 -10.00
N MET A 82 15.14 -4.97 -9.19
CA MET A 82 15.75 -3.79 -8.63
C MET A 82 17.04 -3.49 -9.39
N ARG A 83 17.17 -2.28 -9.87
CA ARG A 83 18.38 -1.79 -10.51
C ARG A 83 18.98 -0.68 -9.67
N THR A 84 20.27 -0.81 -9.37
CA THR A 84 21.07 0.21 -8.72
C THR A 84 22.38 0.35 -9.46
N GLY A 85 22.65 1.55 -10.00
CA GLY A 85 23.77 1.74 -10.92
C GLY A 85 23.72 0.76 -12.10
N ASN A 86 24.76 -0.09 -12.22
CA ASN A 86 24.86 -1.11 -13.28
C ASN A 86 24.44 -2.52 -12.82
N THR A 87 24.06 -2.68 -11.57
CA THR A 87 23.71 -3.99 -11.01
C THR A 87 22.20 -4.22 -11.00
N ILE A 88 21.77 -5.42 -11.37
CA ILE A 88 20.36 -5.80 -11.42
C ILE A 88 20.15 -6.98 -10.46
N TYR A 89 19.17 -6.82 -9.58
CA TYR A 89 18.78 -7.82 -8.59
C TYR A 89 17.33 -8.25 -8.84
N PRO A 90 17.09 -9.50 -9.30
CA PRO A 90 15.74 -10.03 -9.41
C PRO A 90 15.24 -10.50 -8.05
N SER A 91 13.97 -10.29 -7.75
CA SER A 91 13.29 -10.96 -6.65
C SER A 91 13.02 -12.42 -6.97
N LEU A 92 12.66 -13.20 -5.95
CA LEU A 92 12.07 -14.51 -6.18
C LEU A 92 10.75 -14.37 -6.96
N PRO A 93 10.44 -15.33 -7.86
CA PRO A 93 9.15 -15.38 -8.54
C PRO A 93 8.02 -15.62 -7.54
N VAL A 94 6.94 -14.88 -7.68
CA VAL A 94 5.72 -15.03 -6.87
C VAL A 94 4.50 -15.17 -7.77
N THR A 95 3.51 -15.87 -7.30
CA THR A 95 2.21 -16.00 -7.98
C THR A 95 1.17 -15.21 -7.21
N PRO A 96 0.20 -14.55 -7.89
CA PRO A 96 -0.85 -13.79 -7.21
C PRO A 96 -1.82 -14.69 -6.46
N TYR A 97 -1.71 -15.98 -6.68
CA TYR A 97 -2.62 -16.96 -6.09
C TYR A 97 -2.03 -17.58 -4.81
N GLY A 98 -0.73 -17.41 -4.56
CA GLY A 98 -0.05 -18.03 -3.43
C GLY A 98 -0.39 -19.52 -3.38
N ASP A 99 -0.88 -20.00 -2.23
CA ASP A 99 -1.34 -21.37 -2.03
C ASP A 99 -2.82 -21.59 -2.38
N LEU A 100 -3.49 -20.61 -3.03
CA LEU A 100 -4.89 -20.73 -3.41
C LEU A 100 -5.04 -21.64 -4.61
N ASP A 101 -5.96 -22.60 -4.51
CA ASP A 101 -6.38 -23.35 -5.67
C ASP A 101 -7.32 -22.52 -6.57
N ARG A 102 -7.63 -23.06 -7.76
CA ARG A 102 -8.49 -22.38 -8.74
C ARG A 102 -9.87 -22.03 -8.15
N ARG A 103 -10.46 -22.91 -7.36
CA ARG A 103 -11.81 -22.72 -6.79
C ARG A 103 -11.78 -21.62 -5.75
N GLU A 104 -10.80 -21.64 -4.87
CA GLU A 104 -10.59 -20.64 -3.83
C GLU A 104 -10.34 -19.26 -4.44
N PHE A 105 -9.52 -19.19 -5.50
CA PHE A 105 -9.31 -17.97 -6.23
C PHE A 105 -10.60 -17.38 -6.84
N LEU A 106 -11.45 -18.22 -7.44
CA LEU A 106 -12.73 -17.77 -8.01
C LEU A 106 -13.68 -17.27 -6.92
N ILE A 107 -13.70 -17.93 -5.76
CA ILE A 107 -14.46 -17.48 -4.59
C ILE A 107 -13.94 -16.14 -4.09
N GLY A 108 -12.64 -16.00 -3.91
CA GLY A 108 -12.02 -14.74 -3.50
C GLY A 108 -12.33 -13.59 -4.44
N LYS A 109 -12.23 -13.84 -5.75
CA LYS A 109 -12.58 -12.88 -6.79
C LYS A 109 -14.05 -12.44 -6.70
N ASP A 110 -14.97 -13.38 -6.45
CA ASP A 110 -16.39 -13.04 -6.32
C ASP A 110 -16.69 -12.23 -5.05
N VAL A 111 -16.03 -12.57 -3.93
CA VAL A 111 -16.12 -11.79 -2.68
C VAL A 111 -15.65 -10.34 -2.91
N MET A 112 -14.48 -10.16 -3.48
CA MET A 112 -13.93 -8.82 -3.77
C MET A 112 -14.82 -8.04 -4.73
N ARG A 113 -15.35 -8.71 -5.74
CA ARG A 113 -16.31 -8.11 -6.69
C ARG A 113 -17.56 -7.57 -5.99
N ARG A 114 -18.16 -8.41 -5.15
CA ARG A 114 -19.36 -8.01 -4.41
C ARG A 114 -19.10 -6.83 -3.50
N GLU A 115 -17.97 -6.83 -2.83
CA GLU A 115 -17.57 -5.71 -1.96
C GLU A 115 -17.39 -4.41 -2.75
N VAL A 116 -16.71 -4.45 -3.90
CA VAL A 116 -16.57 -3.27 -4.77
C VAL A 116 -17.91 -2.77 -5.28
N LEU A 117 -18.79 -3.68 -5.73
CA LEU A 117 -20.11 -3.31 -6.22
C LEU A 117 -20.97 -2.72 -5.10
N HIS A 118 -20.92 -3.31 -3.90
CA HIS A 118 -21.60 -2.78 -2.72
C HIS A 118 -21.12 -1.37 -2.39
N SER A 119 -19.80 -1.18 -2.28
CA SER A 119 -19.22 0.12 -1.99
C SER A 119 -19.54 1.14 -3.08
N LYS A 120 -19.41 0.77 -4.36
CA LYS A 120 -19.63 1.69 -5.48
C LYS A 120 -21.10 2.11 -5.64
N ASN A 121 -22.04 1.19 -5.45
CA ASN A 121 -23.44 1.42 -5.82
C ASN A 121 -24.34 1.82 -4.66
N LEU A 122 -23.95 1.52 -3.41
CA LEU A 122 -24.82 1.70 -2.25
C LEU A 122 -24.27 2.69 -1.20
N ALA A 123 -23.13 2.41 -0.62
CA ALA A 123 -22.70 3.08 0.60
C ALA A 123 -21.27 3.62 0.56
N GLY A 124 -20.57 3.48 -0.56
CA GLY A 124 -19.15 3.82 -0.61
C GLY A 124 -18.85 5.17 -1.22
N VAL A 125 -17.64 5.61 -0.97
CA VAL A 125 -17.02 6.82 -1.52
C VAL A 125 -15.74 6.41 -2.22
N GLU A 126 -15.41 7.10 -3.28
CA GLU A 126 -14.09 6.94 -3.90
C GLU A 126 -13.05 7.65 -3.04
N VAL A 127 -12.01 6.91 -2.67
CA VAL A 127 -10.90 7.41 -1.87
C VAL A 127 -9.58 7.15 -2.55
N ASP A 128 -8.61 8.03 -2.30
CA ASP A 128 -7.22 7.81 -2.66
C ASP A 128 -6.46 7.33 -1.42
N LEU A 129 -5.81 6.17 -1.55
CA LEU A 129 -4.93 5.63 -0.52
C LEU A 129 -3.49 6.05 -0.80
N TRP A 130 -2.81 6.49 0.24
CA TRP A 130 -1.40 6.79 0.24
C TRP A 130 -0.70 5.92 1.26
N SER A 131 0.18 5.04 0.77
CA SER A 131 0.88 4.11 1.65
C SER A 131 2.15 4.74 2.19
N VAL A 132 2.33 4.70 3.50
CA VAL A 132 3.49 5.26 4.18
C VAL A 132 4.77 4.52 3.81
N SER A 133 5.83 5.28 3.53
CA SER A 133 7.18 4.73 3.33
C SER A 133 7.82 4.44 4.68
N THR A 134 8.07 3.17 4.96
CA THR A 134 8.73 2.72 6.20
C THR A 134 10.22 2.41 6.00
N TRP A 135 10.67 2.39 4.76
CA TRP A 135 12.05 2.11 4.35
C TRP A 135 12.30 2.69 2.94
N GLY A 136 13.57 2.80 2.57
CA GLY A 136 13.98 3.38 1.28
C GLY A 136 15.08 4.42 1.47
N PRO A 137 15.34 5.26 0.47
CA PRO A 137 16.30 6.34 0.56
C PRO A 137 15.97 7.27 1.73
N ARG A 138 16.96 7.50 2.59
CA ARG A 138 16.76 8.36 3.75
C ARG A 138 16.58 9.81 3.31
N CYS A 139 15.65 10.49 3.95
CA CYS A 139 15.51 11.92 3.78
C CYS A 139 16.62 12.67 4.56
N ASP A 140 17.05 13.82 4.03
CA ASP A 140 18.08 14.68 4.68
C ASP A 140 17.69 15.12 6.10
N CYS A 141 16.38 15.13 6.41
CA CYS A 141 15.87 15.45 7.74
C CYS A 141 16.01 14.30 8.77
N LYS A 142 16.41 13.10 8.33
CA LYS A 142 16.60 11.94 9.20
C LYS A 142 18.02 11.88 9.70
N ASP A 143 18.19 11.84 11.02
CA ASP A 143 19.50 11.71 11.64
C ASP A 143 20.16 10.37 11.26
N PRO A 144 21.38 10.38 10.70
CA PRO A 144 22.04 9.15 10.26
C PRO A 144 22.46 8.23 11.42
N VAL A 145 22.66 8.78 12.63
CA VAL A 145 23.13 8.03 13.79
C VAL A 145 21.98 7.51 14.62
N THR A 146 21.05 8.38 14.99
CA THR A 146 19.92 8.03 15.86
C THR A 146 18.71 7.48 15.10
N GLY A 147 18.64 7.73 13.78
CA GLY A 147 17.50 7.35 12.96
C GLY A 147 16.23 8.18 13.20
N HIS A 148 16.29 9.17 14.11
CA HIS A 148 15.15 10.06 14.37
C HIS A 148 14.96 11.10 13.27
N VAL A 149 13.71 11.49 13.03
CA VAL A 149 13.36 12.58 12.13
C VAL A 149 13.55 13.90 12.90
N ARG A 150 14.43 14.78 12.42
CA ARG A 150 14.72 16.09 13.04
C ARG A 150 13.61 17.10 12.73
N ASP A 151 12.99 17.00 11.57
CA ASP A 151 11.92 17.90 11.12
C ASP A 151 10.68 17.09 10.76
N SER A 152 9.70 17.10 11.65
CA SER A 152 8.40 16.43 11.43
C SER A 152 7.57 17.09 10.32
N ASN A 153 7.86 18.36 10.00
CA ASN A 153 7.16 19.14 8.97
C ASN A 153 7.88 19.13 7.62
N CYS A 154 8.85 18.23 7.44
CA CYS A 154 9.61 18.13 6.21
C CYS A 154 8.69 17.87 4.99
N LYS A 155 8.71 18.79 4.03
CA LYS A 155 7.88 18.70 2.81
C LYS A 155 8.29 17.59 1.84
N LYS A 156 9.51 17.04 1.96
CA LYS A 156 10.00 15.95 1.11
C LYS A 156 9.49 14.58 1.59
N CYS A 157 9.49 14.35 2.88
CA CYS A 157 9.14 13.05 3.45
C CYS A 157 7.88 13.08 4.33
N PHE A 158 7.28 14.23 4.55
CA PHE A 158 6.07 14.37 5.38
C PHE A 158 6.21 13.71 6.77
N GLY A 159 7.37 13.86 7.40
CA GLY A 159 7.65 13.30 8.71
C GLY A 159 8.02 11.81 8.75
N THR A 160 8.02 11.09 7.63
CA THR A 160 8.36 9.65 7.61
C THR A 160 9.86 9.36 7.70
N GLY A 161 10.71 10.34 7.34
CA GLY A 161 12.17 10.19 7.29
C GLY A 161 12.68 9.40 6.07
N PHE A 162 11.81 9.07 5.11
CA PHE A 162 12.15 8.40 3.86
C PHE A 162 11.64 9.21 2.66
N ASN A 163 12.29 9.09 1.53
CA ASN A 163 11.93 9.80 0.30
C ASN A 163 11.55 8.78 -0.81
N PRO A 164 10.32 8.88 -1.41
CA PRO A 164 9.21 9.75 -1.01
C PRO A 164 8.57 9.29 0.30
N GLY A 165 7.93 10.20 1.04
CA GLY A 165 7.29 9.86 2.32
C GLY A 165 6.10 8.92 2.18
N TYR A 166 5.40 9.02 1.06
CA TYR A 166 4.21 8.22 0.76
C TYR A 166 4.20 7.77 -0.69
N HIS A 167 3.60 6.62 -0.93
CA HIS A 167 3.38 6.04 -2.26
C HIS A 167 1.90 6.09 -2.60
N GLY A 168 1.56 6.46 -3.80
CA GLY A 168 0.19 6.56 -4.30
C GLY A 168 0.03 7.70 -5.31
N PRO A 169 -1.22 8.14 -5.57
CA PRO A 169 -2.46 7.64 -4.98
C PRO A 169 -2.92 6.29 -5.56
N PHE A 170 -3.53 5.45 -4.71
CA PHE A 170 -4.21 4.23 -5.14
C PHE A 170 -5.73 4.46 -5.02
N PRO A 171 -6.45 4.72 -6.12
CA PRO A 171 -7.89 4.97 -6.07
C PRO A 171 -8.62 3.67 -5.77
N VAL A 172 -9.45 3.67 -4.75
CA VAL A 172 -10.30 2.54 -4.33
C VAL A 172 -11.67 3.02 -3.90
N TRP A 173 -12.65 2.11 -3.84
CA TRP A 173 -13.96 2.38 -3.26
C TRP A 173 -13.98 1.80 -1.85
N GLY A 174 -14.34 2.63 -0.88
CA GLY A 174 -14.49 2.24 0.52
C GLY A 174 -15.83 2.69 1.09
N SER A 175 -16.37 1.92 2.00
CA SER A 175 -17.54 2.31 2.77
C SER A 175 -17.11 2.83 4.14
N PHE A 176 -17.56 4.05 4.48
CA PHE A 176 -17.34 4.65 5.80
C PHE A 176 -18.51 4.36 6.72
N SER A 177 -18.21 4.06 7.95
CA SER A 177 -19.17 4.06 9.05
C SER A 177 -18.63 4.88 10.20
N GLU A 178 -19.48 5.68 10.80
CA GLU A 178 -19.12 6.34 12.05
C GLU A 178 -19.00 5.30 13.14
N ASN A 179 -17.85 5.24 13.77
CA ASN A 179 -17.66 4.43 14.95
C ASN A 179 -18.06 5.28 16.16
N ASN A 180 -19.18 4.93 16.82
CA ASN A 180 -19.66 5.62 18.02
C ASN A 180 -18.74 5.40 19.24
N GLN A 181 -17.59 4.76 19.07
CA GLN A 181 -16.58 4.67 20.12
C GLN A 181 -15.82 6.01 20.19
N HIS A 182 -16.33 6.93 20.97
CA HIS A 182 -15.60 8.11 21.40
C HIS A 182 -14.48 7.65 22.33
N THR A 183 -13.25 7.64 21.85
CA THR A 183 -12.09 7.44 22.72
C THR A 183 -11.79 8.78 23.37
N LEU A 184 -12.15 8.92 24.65
CA LEU A 184 -11.75 10.07 25.45
C LEU A 184 -10.27 9.92 25.80
N GLU A 185 -9.38 10.54 25.05
CA GLU A 185 -7.98 10.63 25.43
C GLU A 185 -7.81 11.78 26.44
N HIS A 186 -7.37 11.41 27.64
CA HIS A 186 -7.01 12.37 28.66
C HIS A 186 -5.61 12.92 28.32
N ASN A 187 -5.55 14.09 27.73
CA ASN A 187 -4.28 14.78 27.52
C ASN A 187 -3.71 15.23 28.87
N GLN A 188 -2.62 14.61 29.31
CA GLN A 188 -1.92 14.94 30.56
C GLN A 188 -1.33 16.36 30.60
N ALA A 189 -1.43 17.13 29.52
CA ALA A 189 -0.85 18.48 29.39
C ALA A 189 -1.84 19.62 29.67
N GLY A 190 -2.89 19.40 30.45
CA GLY A 190 -3.75 20.46 30.96
C GLY A 190 -5.05 20.68 30.17
N ALA A 191 -6.15 20.46 30.87
CA ALA A 191 -7.47 21.02 30.67
C ALA A 191 -8.09 20.94 29.24
N GLY A 192 -8.41 19.73 28.79
CA GLY A 192 -9.29 19.58 27.63
C GLY A 192 -9.50 18.12 27.29
N LEU A 193 -10.75 17.65 27.36
CA LEU A 193 -11.18 16.41 26.74
C LEU A 193 -11.25 16.67 25.22
N THR A 194 -10.30 16.13 24.46
CA THR A 194 -10.38 16.19 23.01
C THR A 194 -11.14 14.96 22.52
N GLU A 195 -12.34 15.16 22.01
CA GLU A 195 -13.09 14.10 21.32
C GLU A 195 -12.39 13.79 20.01
N GLN A 196 -11.68 12.71 19.94
CA GLN A 196 -11.20 12.17 18.68
C GLN A 196 -12.30 11.32 18.04
N LYS A 197 -12.90 11.82 16.98
CA LYS A 197 -13.85 11.03 16.19
C LYS A 197 -13.11 9.98 15.40
N ASN A 198 -13.31 8.72 15.76
CA ASN A 198 -12.79 7.60 15.01
C ASN A 198 -13.83 7.16 13.97
N PHE A 199 -13.38 7.00 12.74
CA PHE A 199 -14.17 6.46 11.64
C PHE A 199 -13.74 5.04 11.36
N GLN A 200 -14.65 4.21 10.94
CA GLN A 200 -14.30 2.90 10.37
C GLN A 200 -14.47 2.98 8.86
N MET A 201 -13.54 2.39 8.14
CA MET A 201 -13.65 2.22 6.70
C MET A 201 -13.42 0.76 6.33
N ARG A 202 -14.26 0.26 5.43
CA ARG A 202 -14.15 -1.07 4.87
C ARG A 202 -13.83 -0.96 3.39
N ILE A 203 -12.80 -1.70 2.94
CA ILE A 203 -12.31 -1.70 1.57
C ILE A 203 -11.86 -3.09 1.13
N ILE A 204 -11.73 -3.30 -0.19
CA ILE A 204 -11.04 -4.47 -0.71
C ILE A 204 -9.54 -4.41 -0.37
N ALA A 205 -8.93 -5.57 -0.16
CA ALA A 205 -7.51 -5.69 0.17
C ALA A 205 -6.57 -5.58 -1.06
N ALA A 206 -6.94 -4.76 -2.07
CA ALA A 206 -6.09 -4.54 -3.25
C ALA A 206 -4.75 -3.89 -2.90
N VAL A 207 -4.74 -3.04 -1.88
CA VAL A 207 -3.52 -2.49 -1.26
C VAL A 207 -3.58 -2.79 0.23
N PRO A 208 -2.61 -3.52 0.79
CA PRO A 208 -2.60 -3.80 2.23
C PRO A 208 -2.43 -2.49 3.01
N LEU A 209 -3.40 -2.19 3.85
CA LEU A 209 -3.33 -1.02 4.71
C LEU A 209 -2.39 -1.26 5.88
N LYS A 210 -1.61 -0.25 6.20
CA LYS A 210 -0.69 -0.21 7.34
C LYS A 210 -1.03 0.98 8.24
N LYS A 211 -0.58 0.92 9.48
CA LYS A 211 -0.64 2.07 10.38
C LYS A 211 0.09 3.27 9.76
N ASN A 212 -0.47 4.45 9.91
CA ASN A 212 0.01 5.72 9.33
C ASN A 212 -0.13 5.85 7.81
N ASP A 213 -0.80 4.91 7.12
CA ASP A 213 -1.26 5.17 5.76
C ASP A 213 -2.27 6.33 5.78
N VAL A 214 -2.34 7.08 4.68
CA VAL A 214 -3.26 8.21 4.54
C VAL A 214 -4.38 7.85 3.59
N VAL A 215 -5.60 8.13 4.02
CA VAL A 215 -6.83 7.99 3.23
C VAL A 215 -7.34 9.39 2.92
N HIS A 216 -7.50 9.71 1.66
CA HIS A 216 -8.12 10.96 1.19
C HIS A 216 -9.52 10.67 0.66
N ASP A 217 -10.52 11.17 1.33
CA ASP A 217 -11.90 11.10 0.87
C ASP A 217 -12.13 12.19 -0.20
N LYS A 218 -12.32 11.76 -1.45
CA LYS A 218 -12.54 12.68 -2.57
C LYS A 218 -13.83 13.48 -2.46
N ARG A 219 -14.82 12.96 -1.75
CA ARG A 219 -16.12 13.62 -1.61
C ARG A 219 -16.08 14.79 -0.62
N SER A 220 -15.48 14.56 0.55
CA SER A 220 -15.38 15.59 1.60
C SER A 220 -14.11 16.42 1.53
N GLY A 221 -13.09 15.97 0.79
CA GLY A 221 -11.75 16.55 0.77
C GLY A 221 -10.96 16.30 2.05
N LYS A 222 -11.51 15.57 3.00
CA LYS A 222 -10.86 15.26 4.27
C LYS A 222 -9.83 14.16 4.13
N ARG A 223 -8.83 14.20 5.01
CA ARG A 223 -7.78 13.20 5.09
C ARG A 223 -7.73 12.54 6.45
N TYR A 224 -7.37 11.27 6.46
CA TYR A 224 -7.38 10.43 7.64
C TYR A 224 -6.12 9.60 7.72
N TYR A 225 -5.57 9.43 8.92
CA TYR A 225 -4.57 8.42 9.20
C TYR A 225 -5.23 7.09 9.52
N VAL A 226 -4.67 6.02 8.98
CA VAL A 226 -5.00 4.65 9.39
C VAL A 226 -4.34 4.39 10.74
N GLN A 227 -5.14 4.21 11.78
CA GLN A 227 -4.65 3.86 13.12
C GLN A 227 -4.43 2.35 13.25
N GLN A 228 -5.37 1.59 12.73
CA GLN A 228 -5.34 0.13 12.74
C GLN A 228 -6.04 -0.40 11.51
N ALA A 229 -5.52 -1.50 10.95
CA ALA A 229 -6.15 -2.24 9.88
C ALA A 229 -6.21 -3.73 10.25
N ALA A 230 -7.32 -4.38 9.91
CA ALA A 230 -7.52 -5.79 10.13
C ALA A 230 -8.19 -6.43 8.90
N SER A 231 -7.84 -7.68 8.62
CA SER A 231 -8.53 -8.48 7.61
C SER A 231 -9.91 -8.89 8.12
N VAL A 232 -10.95 -8.60 7.34
CA VAL A 232 -12.35 -8.97 7.64
C VAL A 232 -12.74 -10.25 6.92
N ALA A 233 -12.22 -10.43 5.72
CA ALA A 233 -12.40 -11.65 4.94
C ALA A 233 -11.06 -12.06 4.34
N GLU A 234 -10.71 -13.32 4.51
CA GLU A 234 -9.48 -13.90 3.98
C GLU A 234 -9.69 -15.36 3.56
N ILE A 235 -8.90 -15.82 2.60
CA ILE A 235 -8.82 -17.22 2.22
C ILE A 235 -7.35 -17.62 2.34
N ARG A 236 -7.05 -18.65 3.16
CA ARG A 236 -5.66 -19.14 3.41
C ARG A 236 -4.66 -18.01 3.67
N ARG A 237 -5.03 -17.05 4.52
CA ARG A 237 -4.23 -15.84 4.86
C ARG A 237 -4.05 -14.83 3.72
N VAL A 238 -4.72 -15.02 2.58
CA VAL A 238 -4.80 -13.99 1.54
C VAL A 238 -5.95 -13.06 1.89
N PRO A 239 -5.68 -11.80 2.26
CA PRO A 239 -6.72 -10.85 2.61
C PRO A 239 -7.54 -10.49 1.37
N LEU A 240 -8.85 -10.50 1.51
CA LEU A 240 -9.79 -10.11 0.44
C LEU A 240 -10.44 -8.77 0.74
N VAL A 241 -10.81 -8.56 2.00
CA VAL A 241 -11.46 -7.35 2.49
C VAL A 241 -10.79 -6.94 3.78
N GLN A 242 -10.55 -5.66 3.94
CA GLN A 242 -9.97 -5.06 5.13
C GLN A 242 -10.92 -4.04 5.74
N ALA A 243 -10.91 -3.95 7.07
CA ALA A 243 -11.48 -2.85 7.80
C ALA A 243 -10.36 -2.09 8.51
N CYS A 244 -10.46 -0.78 8.55
CA CYS A 244 -9.52 0.07 9.25
C CYS A 244 -10.22 1.10 10.12
N VAL A 245 -9.55 1.47 11.20
CA VAL A 245 -9.92 2.60 12.06
C VAL A 245 -9.13 3.81 11.59
N LEU A 246 -9.83 4.90 11.40
CA LEU A 246 -9.30 6.14 10.84
C LEU A 246 -9.43 7.28 11.87
N SER A 247 -8.41 8.14 11.93
CA SER A 247 -8.47 9.41 12.64
C SER A 247 -8.30 10.57 11.66
N GLU A 248 -9.08 11.63 11.81
CA GLU A 248 -9.00 12.82 10.96
C GLU A 248 -7.65 13.53 11.14
N ILE A 249 -7.01 13.90 10.04
CA ILE A 249 -5.74 14.62 10.02
C ILE A 249 -6.02 16.13 10.10
N ALA A 250 -5.32 16.82 10.99
CA ALA A 250 -5.40 18.27 11.07
C ALA A 250 -4.86 18.91 9.78
N THR A 251 -5.48 19.99 9.32
CA THR A 251 -5.06 20.71 8.11
C THR A 251 -3.64 21.29 8.20
N THR A 252 -3.12 21.45 9.42
CA THR A 252 -1.75 21.89 9.71
C THR A 252 -0.70 20.79 9.59
N ASP A 253 -1.14 19.53 9.54
CA ASP A 253 -0.24 18.38 9.41
C ASP A 253 0.38 18.34 8.00
N PRO A 254 1.70 18.10 7.87
CA PRO A 254 2.36 18.02 6.57
C PRO A 254 1.75 16.94 5.65
N ALA A 255 1.24 15.84 6.20
CA ALA A 255 0.57 14.80 5.44
C ALA A 255 -0.72 15.29 4.75
N TYR A 256 -1.28 16.42 5.18
CA TYR A 256 -2.41 17.03 4.49
C TYR A 256 -2.05 17.57 3.10
N GLN A 257 -0.76 17.79 2.83
CA GLN A 257 -0.27 18.32 1.54
C GLN A 257 0.18 17.23 0.56
N ILE A 258 0.08 15.95 0.92
CA ILE A 258 0.47 14.84 0.03
C ILE A 258 -0.33 14.92 -1.28
N GLY A 259 0.39 14.88 -2.43
CA GLY A 259 -0.25 14.92 -3.75
C GLY A 259 -0.81 16.27 -4.19
N VAL A 260 -0.54 17.34 -3.44
CA VAL A 260 -0.90 18.72 -3.82
C VAL A 260 0.30 19.47 -4.39
N LEU A 261 1.50 18.92 -4.19
CA LEU A 261 2.78 19.47 -4.65
C LEU A 261 3.20 18.90 -6.02
#